data_b19029b71cad329cced3ab5c3b3106e6
#
_entry.id   b19029b71cad329cced3ab5c3b3106e6
#
_cell.length_a   1.000
_cell.length_b   1.000
_cell.length_c   1.000
_cell.angle_alpha   90.00
_cell.angle_beta   90.00
_cell.angle_gamma   90.00
#
_symmetry.space_group_name_H-M   'P 1'
#
loop_
_entity.id
_entity.type
_entity.pdbx_description
1 polymer ?
#
loop_
_entity_poly.entity_id
_entity_poly.type
_entity_poly.pdbx_seq_one_letter_code
_entity_poly.pdbx_strand_id
1 'polypeptide(L)'
;NINQDLKDELVLAIAEAAQNIVKHAYKNEETEDKMEIKISVSNGYLEIGFFDKGRPVEKDKIRHRKIDDIKPGGLGTFFIQQIMDAVVFKEGEKPWINHLILSKNLNN
;
A
#
# COMPACT_ATOMS: atom_id res chain seq x y z
N ASN A 1 -7.47 -8.39 -18.76
CA ASN A 1 -6.74 -9.60 -18.42
C ASN A 1 -5.33 -9.27 -17.98
N ILE A 2 -4.94 -9.89 -16.89
CA ILE A 2 -3.63 -9.70 -16.29
C ILE A 2 -2.79 -10.93 -16.64
N ASN A 3 -1.62 -10.70 -17.27
CA ASN A 3 -0.72 -11.81 -17.54
C ASN A 3 -0.07 -12.31 -16.25
N GLN A 4 0.56 -13.47 -16.30
CA GLN A 4 1.12 -14.10 -15.12
C GLN A 4 2.24 -13.27 -14.48
N ASP A 5 3.07 -12.63 -15.29
CA ASP A 5 4.17 -11.82 -14.77
C ASP A 5 3.65 -10.63 -13.98
N LEU A 6 2.65 -9.93 -14.51
CA LEU A 6 2.05 -8.81 -13.81
C LEU A 6 1.34 -9.26 -12.53
N LYS A 7 0.68 -10.40 -12.59
CA LYS A 7 0.02 -10.97 -11.42
C LYS A 7 1.03 -11.25 -10.30
N ASP A 8 2.16 -11.86 -10.65
CA ASP A 8 3.22 -12.15 -9.69
C ASP A 8 3.80 -10.87 -9.09
N GLU A 9 4.00 -9.84 -9.93
CA GLU A 9 4.48 -8.54 -9.46
C GLU A 9 3.49 -7.88 -8.50
N LEU A 10 2.20 -7.95 -8.81
CA LEU A 10 1.17 -7.37 -7.94
C LEU A 10 1.10 -8.09 -6.59
N VAL A 11 1.21 -9.42 -6.60
CA VAL A 11 1.25 -10.19 -5.35
C VAL A 11 2.44 -9.78 -4.51
N LEU A 12 3.60 -9.60 -5.14
CA LEU A 12 4.80 -9.15 -4.44
C LEU A 12 4.60 -7.74 -3.85
N ALA A 13 4.03 -6.83 -4.61
CA ALA A 13 3.78 -5.48 -4.14
C ALA A 13 2.83 -5.46 -2.94
N ILE A 14 1.77 -6.27 -2.98
CA ILE A 14 0.82 -6.39 -1.87
C ILE A 14 1.53 -6.94 -0.63
N ALA A 15 2.33 -7.98 -0.79
CA ALA A 15 3.05 -8.58 0.32
C ALA A 15 4.03 -7.59 0.97
N GLU A 16 4.75 -6.85 0.14
CA GLU A 16 5.70 -5.87 0.64
C GLU A 16 5.02 -4.70 1.35
N ALA A 17 3.88 -4.25 0.81
CA ALA A 17 3.11 -3.19 1.45
C ALA A 17 2.59 -3.65 2.81
N ALA A 18 2.07 -4.88 2.89
CA ALA A 18 1.59 -5.42 4.15
C ALA A 18 2.71 -5.55 5.18
N GLN A 19 3.88 -6.03 4.77
CA GLN A 19 5.03 -6.12 5.65
C GLN A 19 5.50 -4.76 6.15
N ASN A 20 5.48 -3.76 5.27
CA ASN A 20 5.84 -2.41 5.65
C ASN A 20 4.88 -1.83 6.69
N ILE A 21 3.60 -2.14 6.59
CA ILE A 21 2.62 -1.71 7.61
C ILE A 21 2.95 -2.35 8.95
N VAL A 22 3.19 -3.65 8.99
CA VAL A 22 3.57 -4.34 10.22
C VAL A 22 4.83 -3.72 10.82
N LYS A 23 5.82 -3.44 9.98
CA LYS A 23 7.09 -2.90 10.41
C LYS A 23 6.99 -1.47 10.93
N HIS A 24 6.23 -0.61 10.25
CA HIS A 24 6.21 0.82 10.53
C HIS A 24 5.01 1.26 11.36
N ALA A 25 3.83 0.75 11.10
CA ALA A 25 2.63 1.13 11.84
C ALA A 25 2.53 0.39 13.17
N TYR A 26 2.90 -0.88 13.18
CA TYR A 26 2.83 -1.72 14.38
C TYR A 26 4.20 -1.97 15.01
N LYS A 27 5.28 -1.51 14.39
CA LYS A 27 6.66 -1.66 14.87
C LYS A 27 7.04 -3.11 15.16
N ASN A 28 6.53 -4.05 14.38
CA ASN A 28 6.74 -5.48 14.56
C ASN A 28 6.27 -6.01 15.92
N GLU A 29 5.40 -5.27 16.59
CA GLU A 29 4.84 -5.73 17.87
C GLU A 29 3.65 -6.65 17.61
N GLU A 30 3.50 -7.65 18.45
CA GLU A 30 2.33 -8.50 18.40
C GLU A 30 1.10 -7.70 18.80
N THR A 31 0.00 -7.90 18.07
CA THR A 31 -1.25 -7.22 18.36
C THR A 31 -2.41 -8.11 17.91
N GLU A 32 -3.56 -7.93 18.54
CA GLU A 32 -4.79 -8.58 18.11
C GLU A 32 -5.49 -7.78 17.00
N ASP A 33 -5.01 -6.57 16.72
CA ASP A 33 -5.57 -5.77 15.62
C ASP A 33 -5.33 -6.47 14.30
N LYS A 34 -6.31 -6.38 13.43
CA LYS A 34 -6.24 -6.96 12.11
C LYS A 34 -6.14 -5.85 11.07
N MET A 35 -5.30 -6.08 10.09
CA MET A 35 -5.24 -5.24 8.90
C MET A 35 -6.24 -5.76 7.89
N GLU A 36 -6.95 -4.86 7.24
CA GLU A 36 -7.88 -5.23 6.17
C GLU A 36 -7.31 -4.79 4.83
N ILE A 37 -7.42 -5.66 3.83
CA ILE A 37 -6.99 -5.35 2.47
C ILE A 37 -8.20 -5.47 1.57
N LYS A 38 -8.50 -4.41 0.81
CA LYS A 38 -9.58 -4.39 -0.15
C LYS A 38 -9.01 -4.17 -1.55
N ILE A 39 -9.43 -5.03 -2.47
CA ILE A 39 -8.97 -4.94 -3.85
C ILE A 39 -10.18 -4.70 -4.73
N SER A 40 -10.09 -3.69 -5.58
CA SER A 40 -11.15 -3.40 -6.53
C SER A 40 -10.57 -3.09 -7.91
N VAL A 41 -11.33 -3.45 -8.94
CA VAL A 41 -10.99 -3.13 -10.33
C VAL A 41 -12.21 -2.50 -10.95
N SER A 42 -12.03 -1.34 -11.55
CA SER A 42 -13.11 -0.63 -12.23
C SER A 42 -12.56 0.09 -13.45
N ASN A 43 -13.14 -0.16 -14.61
CA ASN A 43 -12.72 0.46 -15.88
C ASN A 43 -11.23 0.24 -16.18
N GLY A 44 -10.70 -0.94 -15.84
CA GLY A 44 -9.31 -1.27 -16.06
C GLY A 44 -8.35 -0.63 -15.05
N TYR A 45 -8.88 -0.03 -13.99
CA TYR A 45 -8.08 0.58 -12.95
C TYR A 45 -8.13 -0.27 -11.69
N LEU A 46 -6.96 -0.70 -11.24
CA LEU A 46 -6.82 -1.51 -10.02
C LEU A 46 -6.55 -0.59 -8.84
N GLU A 47 -7.25 -0.81 -7.76
CA GLU A 47 -7.01 -0.09 -6.52
C GLU A 47 -6.94 -1.09 -5.37
N ILE A 48 -5.90 -0.98 -4.57
CA ILE A 48 -5.67 -1.85 -3.41
C ILE A 48 -5.59 -0.95 -2.18
N GLY A 49 -6.54 -1.09 -1.27
CA GLY A 49 -6.57 -0.33 -0.04
C GLY A 49 -6.13 -1.18 1.13
N PHE A 50 -5.25 -0.62 1.96
CA PHE A 50 -4.79 -1.26 3.19
C PHE A 50 -5.26 -0.41 4.35
N PHE A 51 -6.02 -1.02 5.26
CA PHE A 51 -6.58 -0.35 6.42
C PHE A 51 -5.96 -0.93 7.67
N ASP A 52 -5.43 -0.08 8.54
CA ASP A 52 -4.81 -0.56 9.77
C ASP A 52 -5.11 0.36 10.95
N LYS A 53 -4.86 -0.14 12.15
CA LYS A 53 -5.06 0.56 13.41
C LYS A 53 -3.75 0.82 14.12
N GLY A 54 -2.65 0.79 13.39
CA GLY A 54 -1.34 1.05 13.94
C GLY A 54 -1.11 2.53 14.20
N ARG A 55 0.14 2.92 14.35
CA ARG A 55 0.48 4.32 14.60
C ARG A 55 0.04 5.20 13.44
N PRO A 56 -0.51 6.39 13.74
CA PRO A 56 -0.85 7.33 12.67
C PRO A 56 0.37 7.68 11.84
N VAL A 57 0.16 7.78 10.53
CA VAL A 57 1.19 8.26 9.63
C VAL A 57 1.39 9.75 9.89
N GLU A 58 2.64 10.21 9.85
CA GLU A 58 2.94 11.63 10.03
C GLU A 58 2.23 12.47 8.96
N LYS A 59 1.77 13.67 9.35
CA LYS A 59 0.96 14.51 8.46
C LYS A 59 1.63 14.83 7.14
N ASP A 60 2.92 14.99 7.13
CA ASP A 60 3.66 15.26 5.90
C ASP A 60 3.69 14.05 4.95
N LYS A 61 3.34 12.87 5.45
CA LYS A 61 3.28 11.64 4.66
C LYS A 61 1.86 11.29 4.21
N ILE A 62 0.86 12.06 4.61
CA ILE A 62 -0.54 11.75 4.30
C ILE A 62 -0.91 12.14 2.88
N ARG A 63 -0.20 13.07 2.27
CA ARG A 63 -0.51 13.50 0.91
C ARG A 63 0.05 12.53 -0.13
N HIS A 64 -0.47 12.66 -1.35
CA HIS A 64 0.03 11.90 -2.49
C HIS A 64 1.52 12.13 -2.66
N ARG A 65 2.27 11.06 -2.82
CA ARG A 65 3.71 11.12 -3.02
C ARG A 65 4.09 10.61 -4.39
N LYS A 66 5.04 11.30 -4.99
CA LYS A 66 5.71 10.76 -6.16
C LYS A 66 6.65 9.64 -5.71
N ILE A 67 6.96 8.76 -6.65
CA ILE A 67 7.86 7.63 -6.38
C ILE A 67 9.18 8.11 -5.77
N ASP A 68 9.73 9.21 -6.26
CA ASP A 68 11.02 9.74 -5.80
C ASP A 68 10.99 10.26 -4.36
N ASP A 69 9.81 10.59 -3.85
CA ASP A 69 9.67 11.18 -2.53
C ASP A 69 9.63 10.12 -1.43
N ILE A 70 9.49 8.87 -1.80
CA ILE A 70 9.41 7.78 -0.84
C ILE A 70 10.83 7.35 -0.52
N LYS A 71 11.21 7.53 0.75
CA LYS A 71 12.53 7.08 1.18
C LYS A 71 12.64 5.58 0.98
N PRO A 72 13.75 5.12 0.41
CA PRO A 72 13.93 3.69 0.26
C PRO A 72 14.01 3.05 1.63
N GLY A 73 12.97 2.32 1.98
CA GLY A 73 12.96 1.47 3.17
C GLY A 73 13.55 0.12 2.87
N GLY A 74 14.22 -0.01 1.73
CA GLY A 74 14.76 -1.24 1.26
C GLY A 74 14.17 -1.60 -0.10
N LEU A 75 14.47 -2.81 -0.55
CA LEU A 75 14.03 -3.29 -1.86
C LEU A 75 12.52 -3.38 -1.99
N GLY A 76 11.82 -3.71 -0.89
CA GLY A 76 10.37 -3.83 -0.91
C GLY A 76 9.69 -2.55 -1.36
N THR A 77 10.07 -1.41 -0.78
CA THR A 77 9.53 -0.11 -1.15
C THR A 77 9.82 0.21 -2.61
N PHE A 78 11.03 -0.12 -3.05
CA PHE A 78 11.41 0.07 -4.45
C PHE A 78 10.50 -0.71 -5.39
N PHE A 79 10.20 -1.96 -5.07
CA PHE A 79 9.31 -2.78 -5.90
C PHE A 79 7.91 -2.19 -6.00
N ILE A 80 7.38 -1.71 -4.88
CA ILE A 80 6.06 -1.07 -4.89
C ILE A 80 6.05 0.10 -5.87
N GLN A 81 7.09 0.92 -5.81
CA GLN A 81 7.23 2.08 -6.70
C GLN A 81 7.35 1.70 -8.16
N GLN A 82 8.02 0.59 -8.45
CA GLN A 82 8.21 0.13 -9.82
C GLN A 82 6.93 -0.44 -10.42
N ILE A 83 6.12 -1.08 -9.61
CA ILE A 83 4.94 -1.82 -10.08
C ILE A 83 3.70 -0.92 -10.13
N MET A 84 3.50 -0.09 -9.11
CA MET A 84 2.27 0.70 -8.97
C MET A 84 2.41 2.08 -9.61
N ASP A 85 1.30 2.62 -10.11
CA ASP A 85 1.28 3.96 -10.71
C ASP A 85 1.15 5.05 -9.66
N ALA A 86 0.49 4.77 -8.55
CA ALA A 86 0.31 5.75 -7.48
C ALA A 86 0.30 5.09 -6.12
N VAL A 87 0.80 5.83 -5.13
CA VAL A 87 0.79 5.44 -3.73
C VAL A 87 0.27 6.63 -2.94
N VAL A 88 -0.82 6.43 -2.21
CA VAL A 88 -1.45 7.52 -1.43
C VAL A 88 -1.59 7.08 0.01
N PHE A 89 -1.09 7.90 0.94
CA PHE A 89 -1.31 7.72 2.36
C PHE A 89 -2.40 8.69 2.81
N LYS A 90 -3.40 8.22 3.54
CA LYS A 90 -4.42 9.11 4.11
C LYS A 90 -4.85 8.61 5.48
N GLU A 91 -5.52 9.49 6.21
CA GLU A 91 -6.11 9.09 7.48
C GLU A 91 -7.24 8.10 7.21
N GLY A 92 -7.32 7.08 8.05
CA GLY A 92 -8.42 6.13 7.97
C GLY A 92 -9.69 6.72 8.55
N GLU A 93 -10.83 6.16 8.14
CA GLU A 93 -12.10 6.44 8.77
C GLU A 93 -12.30 5.44 9.92
N LYS A 94 -12.84 5.91 11.04
CA LYS A 94 -13.05 5.04 12.20
C LYS A 94 -13.73 3.74 11.79
N PRO A 95 -13.31 2.59 12.29
CA PRO A 95 -12.33 2.39 13.37
C PRO A 95 -10.87 2.37 12.92
N TRP A 96 -10.60 2.64 11.65
CA TRP A 96 -9.25 2.58 11.09
C TRP A 96 -8.48 3.84 11.38
N ILE A 97 -7.16 3.71 11.56
CA ILE A 97 -6.25 4.85 11.79
C ILE A 97 -5.58 5.27 10.49
N ASN A 98 -5.12 4.31 9.72
CA ASN A 98 -4.41 4.59 8.46
C ASN A 98 -5.09 3.90 7.29
N HIS A 99 -4.98 4.53 6.13
CA HIS A 99 -5.47 3.99 4.87
C HIS A 99 -4.42 4.23 3.79
N LEU A 100 -3.76 3.17 3.36
CA LEU A 100 -2.79 3.22 2.25
C LEU A 100 -3.48 2.73 0.99
N ILE A 101 -3.34 3.48 -0.10
CA ILE A 101 -3.95 3.12 -1.38
C ILE A 101 -2.85 2.97 -2.43
N LEU A 102 -2.82 1.82 -3.09
CA LEU A 102 -1.98 1.57 -4.24
C LEU A 102 -2.87 1.49 -5.46
N SER A 103 -2.49 2.15 -6.54
CA SER A 103 -3.28 2.16 -7.77
C SER A 103 -2.45 1.79 -8.98
N LYS A 104 -3.09 1.13 -9.94
CA LYS A 104 -2.43 0.78 -11.18
C LYS A 104 -3.43 0.75 -12.33
N ASN A 105 -3.04 1.35 -13.45
CA ASN A 105 -3.82 1.28 -14.67
C ASN A 105 -3.46 -0.01 -15.41
N LEU A 106 -4.43 -0.92 -15.54
CA LEU A 106 -4.22 -2.22 -16.17
C LEU A 106 -4.31 -2.17 -17.69
N ASN A 107 -4.69 -1.02 -18.24
CA ASN A 107 -4.82 -0.85 -19.69
C ASN A 107 -3.51 -0.46 -20.38
N ASN A 108 -2.48 -0.22 -19.63
CA ASN A 108 -1.16 0.11 -20.18
C ASN A 108 -0.27 -1.11 -20.29
#